data_c5e14c8fd828c64c8904079f1a993cad
#
_entry.id   c5e14c8fd828c64c8904079f1a993cad
#
_cell.length_a   1.000
_cell.length_b   1.000
_cell.length_c   1.000
_cell.angle_alpha   90.00
_cell.angle_beta   90.00
_cell.angle_gamma   90.00
#
_symmetry.space_group_name_H-M   'P 1'
#
loop_
_entity.id
_entity.type
_entity.pdbx_description
1 polymer ?
#
loop_
_entity_poly.entity_id
_entity_poly.type
_entity_poly.pdbx_seq_one_letter_code
_entity_poly.pdbx_strand_id
1 'polypeptide(L)'
;MSTEQMGTYEKIYFALWELGQRYGNFVQFRVIGRSHDDRMIPMLEIGKGDTCIICLSGVESGDRNLPEYLLSIAKDYCRSYESNWTIGESYEVRKLLDKVRICMIPMLNPDSYEICEYGYGAIHNPIHRQMLKMQDRPVEEYECNARGIDLRRNFPTNYYQRKRVNQEPASENETRALISIFQELSLIHIS
;
A
#
# COMPACT_ATOMS: atom_id res chain seq x y z
N MET A 1 -4.49 -22.70 7.46
CA MET A 1 -5.12 -21.62 8.24
C MET A 1 -6.37 -21.21 7.48
N SER A 2 -7.54 -21.18 8.13
CA SER A 2 -8.76 -20.68 7.47
C SER A 2 -8.64 -19.16 7.30
N THR A 3 -9.19 -18.62 6.24
CA THR A 3 -9.18 -17.18 5.90
C THR A 3 -9.77 -16.28 7.02
N GLU A 4 -10.51 -16.85 7.94
CA GLU A 4 -11.11 -16.16 9.10
C GLU A 4 -10.14 -15.79 10.23
N GLN A 5 -8.91 -16.34 10.21
CA GLN A 5 -7.88 -16.09 11.24
C GLN A 5 -6.73 -15.17 10.76
N MET A 6 -6.80 -14.68 9.52
CA MET A 6 -5.78 -13.79 8.98
C MET A 6 -6.09 -12.33 9.35
N GLY A 7 -5.07 -11.58 9.74
CA GLY A 7 -5.17 -10.13 9.96
C GLY A 7 -5.42 -9.35 8.65
N THR A 8 -5.78 -8.09 8.79
CA THR A 8 -6.09 -7.21 7.66
C THR A 8 -4.93 -7.13 6.67
N TYR A 9 -3.70 -6.96 7.15
CA TYR A 9 -2.51 -6.92 6.29
C TYR A 9 -2.33 -8.21 5.47
N GLU A 10 -2.39 -9.37 6.12
CA GLU A 10 -2.21 -10.66 5.44
C GLU A 10 -3.30 -10.91 4.40
N LYS A 11 -4.57 -10.60 4.73
CA LYS A 11 -5.70 -10.72 3.78
C LYS A 11 -5.46 -9.89 2.52
N ILE A 12 -5.05 -8.63 2.67
CA ILE A 12 -4.76 -7.73 1.54
C ILE A 12 -3.58 -8.27 0.73
N TYR A 13 -2.48 -8.61 1.40
CA TYR A 13 -1.26 -9.10 0.74
C TYR A 13 -1.53 -10.33 -0.12
N PHE A 14 -2.14 -11.37 0.46
CA PHE A 14 -2.39 -12.62 -0.24
C PHE A 14 -3.46 -12.47 -1.33
N ALA A 15 -4.49 -11.65 -1.11
CA ALA A 15 -5.49 -11.40 -2.13
C ALA A 15 -4.91 -10.70 -3.38
N LEU A 16 -3.99 -9.74 -3.19
CA LEU A 16 -3.30 -9.11 -4.31
C LEU A 16 -2.36 -10.09 -5.03
N TRP A 17 -1.65 -10.93 -4.27
CA TRP A 17 -0.81 -11.98 -4.84
C TRP A 17 -1.63 -12.96 -5.68
N GLU A 18 -2.77 -13.43 -5.19
CA GLU A 18 -3.69 -14.32 -5.92
C GLU A 18 -4.20 -13.68 -7.22
N LEU A 19 -4.53 -12.38 -7.20
CA LEU A 19 -4.93 -11.66 -8.42
C LEU A 19 -3.79 -11.66 -9.45
N GLY A 20 -2.56 -11.41 -9.03
CA GLY A 20 -1.38 -11.48 -9.90
C GLY A 20 -1.16 -12.87 -10.49
N GLN A 21 -1.39 -13.95 -9.72
CA GLN A 21 -1.28 -15.31 -10.21
C GLN A 21 -2.41 -15.65 -11.19
N ARG A 22 -3.64 -15.27 -10.87
CA ARG A 22 -4.81 -15.61 -11.67
C ARG A 22 -4.88 -14.87 -13.00
N TYR A 23 -4.52 -13.58 -13.00
CA TYR A 23 -4.68 -12.69 -14.15
C TYR A 23 -3.35 -12.24 -14.78
N GLY A 24 -2.29 -13.07 -14.68
CA GLY A 24 -0.92 -12.74 -15.06
C GLY A 24 -0.70 -12.23 -16.49
N ASN A 25 -1.71 -12.33 -17.38
CA ASN A 25 -1.63 -11.78 -18.74
C ASN A 25 -1.75 -10.24 -18.80
N PHE A 26 -2.35 -9.62 -17.77
CA PHE A 26 -2.57 -8.16 -17.68
C PHE A 26 -2.49 -7.63 -16.24
N VAL A 27 -2.16 -8.48 -15.28
CA VAL A 27 -1.99 -8.11 -13.87
C VAL A 27 -0.60 -8.56 -13.41
N GLN A 28 0.13 -7.64 -12.76
CA GLN A 28 1.42 -7.95 -12.15
C GLN A 28 1.40 -7.62 -10.66
N PHE A 29 1.73 -8.59 -9.81
CA PHE A 29 1.97 -8.38 -8.39
C PHE A 29 3.46 -8.08 -8.16
N ARG A 30 3.74 -7.04 -7.36
CA ARG A 30 5.09 -6.65 -6.96
C ARG A 30 5.16 -6.34 -5.48
N VAL A 31 6.33 -6.53 -4.88
CA VAL A 31 6.68 -5.97 -3.58
C VAL A 31 7.58 -4.77 -3.84
N ILE A 32 7.13 -3.58 -3.48
CA ILE A 32 7.83 -2.32 -3.76
C ILE A 32 8.83 -1.93 -2.68
N GLY A 33 8.78 -2.59 -1.53
CA GLY A 33 9.67 -2.34 -0.40
C GLY A 33 9.23 -3.08 0.84
N ARG A 34 9.84 -2.74 1.96
CA ARG A 34 9.49 -3.26 3.29
C ARG A 34 9.30 -2.11 4.26
N SER A 35 8.37 -2.29 5.20
CA SER A 35 8.19 -1.38 6.33
C SER A 35 9.38 -1.41 7.28
N HIS A 36 9.39 -0.54 8.27
CA HIS A 36 10.42 -0.57 9.30
C HIS A 36 10.38 -1.81 10.18
N ASP A 37 9.25 -2.50 10.26
CA ASP A 37 9.11 -3.77 10.98
C ASP A 37 9.17 -4.99 10.03
N ASP A 38 9.75 -4.79 8.84
CA ASP A 38 10.08 -5.80 7.83
C ASP A 38 8.88 -6.44 7.10
N ARG A 39 7.69 -5.81 7.18
CA ARG A 39 6.52 -6.24 6.40
C ARG A 39 6.62 -5.79 4.96
N MET A 40 6.28 -6.68 4.04
CA MET A 40 6.31 -6.38 2.60
C MET A 40 5.22 -5.37 2.23
N ILE A 41 5.55 -4.40 1.39
CA ILE A 41 4.60 -3.41 0.85
C ILE A 41 4.17 -3.87 -0.53
N PRO A 42 2.91 -4.37 -0.69
CA PRO A 42 2.45 -4.91 -1.96
C PRO A 42 1.95 -3.82 -2.90
N MET A 43 2.18 -4.02 -4.19
CA MET A 43 1.60 -3.26 -5.28
C MET A 43 1.02 -4.21 -6.33
N LEU A 44 -0.13 -3.85 -6.90
CA LEU A 44 -0.75 -4.55 -8.01
C LEU A 44 -0.82 -3.60 -9.21
N GLU A 45 -0.26 -4.01 -10.33
CA GLU A 45 -0.37 -3.30 -11.61
C GLU A 45 -1.43 -4.00 -12.46
N ILE A 46 -2.45 -3.26 -12.91
CA ILE A 46 -3.56 -3.78 -13.72
C ILE A 46 -3.59 -3.02 -15.04
N GLY A 47 -3.52 -3.74 -16.17
CA GLY A 47 -3.53 -3.16 -17.51
C GLY A 47 -2.19 -3.29 -18.22
N LYS A 48 -2.17 -2.89 -19.50
CA LYS A 48 -1.02 -3.03 -20.40
C LYS A 48 -0.52 -1.71 -20.96
N GLY A 49 -1.24 -0.62 -20.68
CA GLY A 49 -0.94 0.69 -21.25
C GLY A 49 0.32 1.33 -20.67
N ASP A 50 0.88 2.27 -21.41
CA ASP A 50 2.08 3.01 -21.00
C ASP A 50 1.75 4.10 -19.97
N THR A 51 0.57 4.71 -20.06
CA THR A 51 0.13 5.71 -19.08
C THR A 51 -0.21 5.04 -17.75
N CYS A 52 0.48 5.43 -16.69
CA CYS A 52 0.26 4.87 -15.36
C CYS A 52 -0.57 5.81 -14.48
N ILE A 53 -1.55 5.23 -13.78
CA ILE A 53 -2.35 5.89 -12.74
C ILE A 53 -2.03 5.22 -11.41
N ILE A 54 -1.57 5.98 -10.42
CA ILE A 54 -1.25 5.45 -9.09
C ILE A 54 -2.46 5.66 -8.17
N CYS A 55 -2.95 4.56 -7.58
CA CYS A 55 -3.96 4.56 -6.53
C CYS A 55 -3.30 4.12 -5.22
N LEU A 56 -3.23 5.02 -4.26
CA LEU A 56 -2.57 4.81 -2.97
C LEU A 56 -3.58 4.90 -1.84
N SER A 57 -3.51 3.96 -0.90
CA SER A 57 -4.19 4.02 0.39
C SER A 57 -3.31 3.45 1.51
N GLY A 58 -3.85 3.39 2.73
CA GLY A 58 -3.16 2.77 3.86
C GLY A 58 -1.84 3.46 4.24
N VAL A 59 -1.75 4.78 4.10
CA VAL A 59 -0.62 5.58 4.62
C VAL A 59 -0.67 5.63 6.14
N GLU A 60 -1.86 5.55 6.68
CA GLU A 60 -2.19 5.46 8.10
C GLU A 60 -3.37 4.51 8.31
N SER A 61 -3.59 4.05 9.54
CA SER A 61 -4.67 3.13 9.90
C SER A 61 -5.99 3.83 10.27
N GLY A 62 -6.07 5.15 10.19
CA GLY A 62 -7.25 5.93 10.56
C GLY A 62 -8.51 5.55 9.76
N ASP A 63 -8.36 5.24 8.47
CA ASP A 63 -9.43 4.63 7.67
C ASP A 63 -9.12 3.16 7.37
N ARG A 64 -9.58 2.30 8.27
CA ARG A 64 -9.32 0.85 8.24
C ARG A 64 -9.89 0.14 7.02
N ASN A 65 -10.90 0.72 6.37
CA ASN A 65 -11.60 0.08 5.24
C ASN A 65 -10.99 0.42 3.88
N LEU A 66 -10.19 1.48 3.77
CA LEU A 66 -9.62 1.92 2.48
C LEU A 66 -8.82 0.83 1.75
N PRO A 67 -7.96 0.04 2.41
CA PRO A 67 -7.26 -1.06 1.72
C PRO A 67 -8.22 -2.10 1.13
N GLU A 68 -9.29 -2.44 1.84
CA GLU A 68 -10.30 -3.40 1.37
C GLU A 68 -11.13 -2.85 0.21
N TYR A 69 -11.47 -1.56 0.24
CA TYR A 69 -12.14 -0.89 -0.88
C TYR A 69 -11.26 -0.91 -2.13
N LEU A 70 -9.97 -0.57 -1.98
CA LEU A 70 -9.05 -0.58 -3.12
C LEU A 70 -8.84 -2.01 -3.66
N LEU A 71 -8.79 -3.02 -2.80
CA LEU A 71 -8.76 -4.42 -3.20
C LEU A 71 -10.05 -4.83 -3.94
N SER A 72 -11.22 -4.38 -3.48
CA SER A 72 -12.50 -4.65 -4.17
C SER A 72 -12.50 -4.07 -5.57
N ILE A 73 -12.08 -2.82 -5.72
CA ILE A 73 -11.93 -2.15 -7.02
C ILE A 73 -10.96 -2.93 -7.93
N ALA A 74 -9.83 -3.41 -7.40
CA ALA A 74 -8.89 -4.23 -8.15
C ALA A 74 -9.54 -5.52 -8.68
N LYS A 75 -10.29 -6.22 -7.82
CA LYS A 75 -11.04 -7.43 -8.21
C LYS A 75 -12.05 -7.16 -9.32
N ASP A 76 -12.76 -6.03 -9.23
CA ASP A 76 -13.78 -5.66 -10.22
C ASP A 76 -13.14 -5.29 -11.56
N TYR A 77 -12.03 -4.57 -11.58
CA TYR A 77 -11.27 -4.33 -12.82
C TYR A 77 -10.77 -5.62 -13.45
N CYS A 78 -10.23 -6.55 -12.65
CA CYS A 78 -9.75 -7.84 -13.17
C CYS A 78 -10.89 -8.65 -13.82
N ARG A 79 -12.02 -8.75 -13.15
CA ARG A 79 -13.21 -9.46 -13.66
C ARG A 79 -13.77 -8.80 -14.92
N SER A 80 -13.88 -7.48 -14.91
CA SER A 80 -14.42 -6.70 -16.03
C SER A 80 -13.52 -6.79 -17.26
N TYR A 81 -12.20 -6.79 -17.08
CA TYR A 81 -11.25 -7.01 -18.17
C TYR A 81 -11.39 -8.40 -18.79
N GLU A 82 -11.45 -9.45 -17.97
CA GLU A 82 -11.59 -10.83 -18.43
C GLU A 82 -12.92 -11.05 -19.17
N SER A 83 -14.01 -10.48 -18.66
CA SER A 83 -15.38 -10.65 -19.18
C SER A 83 -15.75 -9.68 -20.30
N ASN A 84 -14.86 -8.80 -20.73
CA ASN A 84 -15.16 -7.70 -21.69
C ASN A 84 -16.34 -6.81 -21.27
N TRP A 85 -16.50 -6.56 -19.98
CA TRP A 85 -17.57 -5.72 -19.49
C TRP A 85 -17.35 -4.23 -19.81
N THR A 86 -18.46 -3.51 -19.95
CA THR A 86 -18.50 -2.06 -20.08
C THR A 86 -18.90 -1.43 -18.74
N ILE A 87 -18.26 -0.31 -18.38
CA ILE A 87 -18.70 0.54 -17.28
C ILE A 87 -19.56 1.66 -17.86
N GLY A 88 -20.79 1.78 -17.36
CA GLY A 88 -21.79 2.68 -17.96
C GLY A 88 -22.17 2.25 -19.37
N GLU A 89 -22.62 3.22 -20.20
CA GLU A 89 -23.08 2.91 -21.56
C GLU A 89 -21.96 2.85 -22.61
N SER A 90 -20.71 3.25 -22.28
CA SER A 90 -19.72 3.57 -23.31
C SER A 90 -18.28 3.11 -23.03
N TYR A 91 -17.90 2.71 -21.81
CA TYR A 91 -16.52 2.44 -21.48
C TYR A 91 -16.21 0.96 -21.38
N GLU A 92 -15.60 0.40 -22.42
CA GLU A 92 -15.09 -0.97 -22.41
C GLU A 92 -13.82 -1.02 -21.55
N VAL A 93 -13.89 -1.72 -20.40
CA VAL A 93 -12.80 -1.83 -19.43
C VAL A 93 -11.52 -2.38 -20.06
N ARG A 94 -11.63 -3.36 -20.94
CA ARG A 94 -10.48 -3.93 -21.65
C ARG A 94 -9.78 -2.89 -22.52
N LYS A 95 -10.51 -2.14 -23.35
CA LYS A 95 -9.92 -1.08 -24.19
C LYS A 95 -9.28 0.04 -23.37
N LEU A 96 -9.85 0.33 -22.19
CA LEU A 96 -9.26 1.31 -21.28
C LEU A 96 -7.93 0.80 -20.72
N LEU A 97 -7.92 -0.41 -20.14
CA LEU A 97 -6.75 -1.00 -19.51
C LEU A 97 -5.67 -1.48 -20.51
N ASP A 98 -6.01 -1.61 -21.80
CA ASP A 98 -5.00 -1.77 -22.85
C ASP A 98 -4.26 -0.46 -23.16
N LYS A 99 -4.81 0.71 -22.78
CA LYS A 99 -4.21 2.04 -22.98
C LYS A 99 -3.60 2.62 -21.69
N VAL A 100 -4.12 2.27 -20.54
CA VAL A 100 -3.63 2.72 -19.24
C VAL A 100 -3.26 1.54 -18.36
N ARG A 101 -2.40 1.80 -17.39
CA ARG A 101 -2.03 0.87 -16.34
C ARG A 101 -2.35 1.49 -14.99
N ILE A 102 -3.07 0.77 -14.13
CA ILE A 102 -3.42 1.22 -12.78
C ILE A 102 -2.50 0.51 -11.80
N CYS A 103 -1.69 1.29 -11.09
CA CYS A 103 -0.77 0.83 -10.06
C CYS A 103 -1.43 1.05 -8.68
N MET A 104 -1.89 -0.01 -8.04
CA MET A 104 -2.60 0.04 -6.77
C MET A 104 -1.68 -0.35 -5.61
N ILE A 105 -1.54 0.54 -4.63
CA ILE A 105 -0.81 0.31 -3.38
C ILE A 105 -1.82 0.45 -2.23
N PRO A 106 -2.53 -0.64 -1.84
CA PRO A 106 -3.61 -0.53 -0.87
C PRO A 106 -3.13 -0.24 0.56
N MET A 107 -1.89 -0.59 0.89
CA MET A 107 -1.37 -0.49 2.26
C MET A 107 0.10 -0.12 2.24
N LEU A 108 0.38 1.20 2.30
CA LEU A 108 1.76 1.71 2.34
C LEU A 108 2.39 1.50 3.71
N ASN A 109 1.60 1.58 4.79
CA ASN A 109 2.04 1.48 6.18
C ASN A 109 1.42 0.25 6.87
N PRO A 110 1.87 -0.98 6.53
CA PRO A 110 1.32 -2.19 7.14
C PRO A 110 1.55 -2.25 8.66
N ASP A 111 2.60 -1.58 9.17
CA ASP A 111 2.91 -1.57 10.59
C ASP A 111 1.81 -0.90 11.41
N SER A 112 1.21 0.21 10.92
CA SER A 112 0.14 0.88 11.66
C SER A 112 -1.12 0.01 11.75
N TYR A 113 -1.46 -0.72 10.70
CA TYR A 113 -2.60 -1.63 10.69
C TYR A 113 -2.43 -2.78 11.67
N GLU A 114 -1.25 -3.41 11.68
CA GLU A 114 -0.92 -4.48 12.63
C GLU A 114 -0.92 -3.99 14.08
N ILE A 115 -0.42 -2.78 14.34
CA ILE A 115 -0.45 -2.18 15.67
C ILE A 115 -1.90 -1.90 16.11
N CYS A 116 -2.73 -1.36 15.23
CA CYS A 116 -4.14 -1.11 15.55
C CYS A 116 -4.95 -2.38 15.77
N GLU A 117 -4.61 -3.48 15.09
CA GLU A 117 -5.33 -4.74 15.17
C GLU A 117 -4.87 -5.59 16.37
N TYR A 118 -3.55 -5.65 16.61
CA TYR A 118 -2.94 -6.56 17.61
C TYR A 118 -2.19 -5.84 18.74
N GLY A 119 -2.22 -4.51 18.74
CA GLY A 119 -1.48 -3.70 19.70
C GLY A 119 0.02 -3.66 19.43
N TYR A 120 0.75 -2.99 20.31
CA TYR A 120 2.22 -2.85 20.19
C TYR A 120 2.97 -4.19 20.26
N GLY A 121 2.30 -5.27 20.67
CA GLY A 121 2.85 -6.63 20.62
C GLY A 121 3.16 -7.13 19.21
N ALA A 122 2.47 -6.60 18.20
CA ALA A 122 2.68 -6.92 16.79
C ALA A 122 4.04 -6.47 16.23
N ILE A 123 4.73 -5.54 16.90
CA ILE A 123 6.04 -5.04 16.45
C ILE A 123 7.11 -6.08 16.76
N HIS A 124 7.85 -6.52 15.73
CA HIS A 124 8.90 -7.53 15.87
C HIS A 124 10.14 -6.96 16.58
N ASN A 125 10.53 -5.72 16.26
CA ASN A 125 11.68 -5.10 16.89
C ASN A 125 11.40 -4.73 18.36
N PRO A 126 12.06 -5.36 19.36
CA PRO A 126 11.77 -5.15 20.77
C PRO A 126 12.06 -3.74 21.26
N ILE A 127 13.04 -3.04 20.65
CA ILE A 127 13.41 -1.66 21.01
C ILE A 127 12.26 -0.72 20.59
N HIS A 128 11.80 -0.82 19.34
CA HIS A 128 10.69 -0.01 18.86
C HIS A 128 9.41 -0.29 19.63
N ARG A 129 9.13 -1.57 19.89
CA ARG A 129 7.98 -1.99 20.72
C ARG A 129 7.97 -1.31 22.08
N GLN A 130 9.12 -1.33 22.79
CA GLN A 130 9.22 -0.72 24.10
C GLN A 130 9.10 0.81 24.04
N MET A 131 9.75 1.44 23.06
CA MET A 131 9.67 2.89 22.86
C MET A 131 8.24 3.37 22.61
N LEU A 132 7.46 2.62 21.82
CA LEU A 132 6.08 2.99 21.52
C LEU A 132 5.15 2.76 22.70
N LYS A 133 5.32 1.68 23.46
CA LYS A 133 4.58 1.44 24.71
C LYS A 133 4.77 2.57 25.75
N MET A 134 5.95 3.19 25.78
CA MET A 134 6.22 4.30 26.69
C MET A 134 5.52 5.63 26.27
N GLN A 135 4.98 5.73 25.05
CA GLN A 135 4.27 6.91 24.59
C GLN A 135 2.84 7.01 25.10
N ASP A 136 2.33 5.92 25.69
CA ASP A 136 0.98 5.81 26.30
C ASP A 136 -0.15 6.30 25.37
N ARG A 137 -0.05 5.96 24.06
CA ARG A 137 -1.09 6.29 23.07
C ARG A 137 -2.05 5.12 22.91
N PRO A 138 -3.36 5.40 22.76
CA PRO A 138 -4.33 4.38 22.39
C PRO A 138 -3.92 3.72 21.06
N VAL A 139 -3.90 2.39 21.02
CA VAL A 139 -3.50 1.65 19.81
C VAL A 139 -4.50 1.83 18.66
N GLU A 140 -5.76 2.09 19.00
CA GLU A 140 -6.85 2.32 18.05
C GLU A 140 -6.68 3.60 17.24
N GLU A 141 -5.93 4.56 17.77
CA GLU A 141 -5.64 5.88 17.18
C GLU A 141 -4.20 5.95 16.63
N TYR A 142 -3.53 4.80 16.49
CA TYR A 142 -2.14 4.78 16.08
C TYR A 142 -1.99 4.92 14.57
N GLU A 143 -1.45 6.04 14.10
CA GLU A 143 -1.32 6.40 12.67
C GLU A 143 0.12 6.35 12.14
N CYS A 144 1.10 6.12 13.03
CA CYS A 144 2.52 6.14 12.67
C CYS A 144 3.01 4.75 12.22
N ASN A 145 4.22 4.67 11.66
CA ASN A 145 4.89 3.39 11.41
C ASN A 145 5.49 2.80 12.71
N ALA A 146 6.17 1.64 12.62
CA ALA A 146 6.77 0.97 13.76
C ALA A 146 7.85 1.79 14.50
N ARG A 147 8.36 2.87 13.90
CA ARG A 147 9.27 3.84 14.54
C ARG A 147 8.57 5.01 15.21
N GLY A 148 7.27 5.12 15.13
CA GLY A 148 6.51 6.25 15.63
C GLY A 148 6.56 7.48 14.73
N ILE A 149 6.82 7.32 13.45
CA ILE A 149 6.88 8.39 12.46
C ILE A 149 5.60 8.39 11.62
N ASP A 150 4.94 9.55 11.56
CA ASP A 150 3.82 9.80 10.64
C ASP A 150 4.36 9.95 9.21
N LEU A 151 4.01 9.00 8.33
CA LEU A 151 4.50 8.97 6.95
C LEU A 151 4.02 10.18 6.14
N ARG A 152 2.85 10.74 6.43
CA ARG A 152 2.33 11.97 5.76
C ARG A 152 3.26 13.17 5.95
N ARG A 153 4.04 13.16 7.04
CA ARG A 153 4.99 14.22 7.42
C ARG A 153 6.44 13.87 7.11
N ASN A 154 6.68 12.72 6.43
CA ASN A 154 8.04 12.26 6.13
C ASN A 154 8.50 12.54 4.70
N PHE A 155 7.58 12.86 3.78
CA PHE A 155 7.93 13.20 2.40
C PHE A 155 8.73 14.53 2.31
N PRO A 156 9.64 14.68 1.33
CA PRO A 156 10.44 15.88 1.13
C PRO A 156 9.60 17.03 0.52
N THR A 157 8.62 17.50 1.28
CA THR A 157 7.66 18.53 0.90
C THR A 157 7.59 19.60 2.00
N ASN A 158 6.82 20.68 1.76
CA ASN A 158 6.58 21.72 2.77
C ASN A 158 5.80 21.19 3.99
N TYR A 159 5.23 20.00 3.91
CA TYR A 159 4.53 19.33 5.03
C TYR A 159 5.46 18.44 5.88
N TYR A 160 6.76 18.34 5.54
CA TYR A 160 7.72 17.59 6.33
C TYR A 160 7.78 18.10 7.76
N GLN A 161 7.77 17.20 8.75
CA GLN A 161 7.93 17.51 10.16
C GLN A 161 8.97 16.57 10.79
N ARG A 162 10.04 17.17 11.30
CA ARG A 162 11.06 16.43 12.05
C ARG A 162 10.50 15.98 13.40
N LYS A 163 10.57 14.69 13.66
CA LYS A 163 10.15 14.06 14.94
C LYS A 163 11.34 13.66 15.82
N ARG A 164 12.52 13.47 15.23
CA ARG A 164 13.73 13.01 15.91
C ARG A 164 14.92 13.89 15.55
N VAL A 165 15.87 13.97 16.48
CA VAL A 165 17.17 14.60 16.20
C VAL A 165 17.83 13.88 15.02
N ASN A 166 18.37 14.63 14.07
CA ASN A 166 19.01 14.13 12.84
C ASN A 166 18.08 13.32 11.90
N GLN A 167 16.75 13.46 12.03
CA GLN A 167 15.83 12.91 11.04
C GLN A 167 15.81 13.79 9.80
N GLU A 168 16.06 13.17 8.64
CA GLU A 168 15.96 13.80 7.33
C GLU A 168 14.61 13.46 6.66
N PRO A 169 14.15 14.26 5.68
CA PRO A 169 13.03 13.87 4.83
C PRO A 169 13.30 12.52 4.17
N ALA A 170 12.24 11.74 3.95
CA ALA A 170 12.30 10.38 3.40
C ALA A 170 13.21 9.43 4.22
N SER A 171 13.28 9.62 5.56
CA SER A 171 14.00 8.71 6.43
C SER A 171 13.38 7.33 6.55
N GLU A 172 12.07 7.21 6.29
CA GLU A 172 11.32 5.98 6.47
C GLU A 172 11.36 5.09 5.21
N ASN A 173 11.42 3.77 5.42
CA ASN A 173 11.50 2.79 4.34
C ASN A 173 10.29 2.86 3.40
N GLU A 174 9.11 3.01 3.98
CA GLU A 174 7.83 3.12 3.29
C GLU A 174 7.79 4.36 2.38
N THR A 175 8.28 5.49 2.89
CA THR A 175 8.39 6.73 2.12
C THR A 175 9.35 6.57 0.95
N ARG A 176 10.52 5.96 1.17
CA ARG A 176 11.50 5.69 0.09
C ARG A 176 10.96 4.73 -0.96
N ALA A 177 10.24 3.69 -0.53
CA ALA A 177 9.62 2.75 -1.45
C ALA A 177 8.65 3.45 -2.41
N LEU A 178 7.79 4.33 -1.89
CA LEU A 178 6.85 5.08 -2.72
C LEU A 178 7.56 6.08 -3.64
N ILE A 179 8.57 6.81 -3.15
CA ILE A 179 9.37 7.73 -3.97
C ILE A 179 10.05 6.98 -5.13
N SER A 180 10.60 5.78 -4.87
CA SER A 180 11.23 4.96 -5.92
C SER A 180 10.25 4.56 -7.01
N ILE A 181 9.01 4.23 -6.65
CA ILE A 181 7.95 3.94 -7.63
C ILE A 181 7.60 5.17 -8.46
N PHE A 182 7.46 6.35 -7.86
CA PHE A 182 7.22 7.58 -8.62
C PHE A 182 8.35 7.89 -9.60
N GLN A 183 9.61 7.66 -9.20
CA GLN A 183 10.77 7.85 -10.07
C GLN A 183 10.79 6.83 -11.22
N GLU A 184 10.55 5.54 -10.93
CA GLU A 184 10.48 4.48 -11.93
C GLU A 184 9.41 4.79 -12.98
N LEU A 185 8.19 5.14 -12.55
CA LEU A 185 7.07 5.39 -13.44
C LEU A 185 7.20 6.69 -14.24
N SER A 186 7.85 7.72 -13.69
CA SER A 186 8.11 8.96 -14.43
C SER A 186 9.21 8.80 -15.48
N LEU A 187 10.19 7.93 -15.28
CA LEU A 187 11.24 7.65 -16.29
C LEU A 187 10.70 6.92 -17.52
N ILE A 188 9.63 6.12 -17.38
CA ILE A 188 8.95 5.45 -18.49
C ILE A 188 8.28 6.47 -19.43
N HIS A 189 7.93 7.66 -18.95
CA HIS A 189 7.27 8.72 -19.74
C HIS A 189 8.27 9.61 -20.51
N ILE A 190 9.58 9.49 -20.28
CA ILE A 190 10.62 10.33 -20.90
C ILE A 190 11.30 9.63 -22.09
N SER A 191 11.06 8.36 -22.25
CA SER A 191 11.61 7.54 -23.35
C SER A 191 10.63 7.42 -24.50
#